data_132403c5a5e2d8c3310ffb3fcc1459b0
#
_entry.id   132403c5a5e2d8c3310ffb3fcc1459b0
#
_cell.length_a   1.000
_cell.length_b   1.000
_cell.length_c   1.000
_cell.angle_alpha   90.00
_cell.angle_beta   90.00
_cell.angle_gamma   90.00
#
_symmetry.space_group_name_H-M   'P 1'
#
loop_
_entity.id
_entity.type
_entity.pdbx_description
1 polymer ?
#
loop_
_entity_poly.entity_id
_entity_poly.type
_entity_poly.pdbx_seq_one_letter_code
_entity_poly.pdbx_strand_id
1 'polypeptide(L)'
;SLPFGFPKVLVSSAAALPGLSTRFLRASDIFLFNSVIEIAGLTGLLRNVLDRAALVMTGMLHGPVTEPLTDRTKAIAMTMVSPCERCARAVRVQLEKEGYEVVGFHATGIGDRAMEAMISLGFFRGVIDLAPGGVGEHLYGFMRDAGPNRLESAGRMGIPQVISTCGVNHITPRKSKYTREHDLRRRYDLDRLRTWLRMSPRELKEVAALF
;
A
#
# COMPACT_ATOMS: atom_id res chain seq x y z
N SER A 1 -15.52 3.80 6.28
CA SER A 1 -14.54 4.59 5.51
C SER A 1 -15.16 5.01 4.19
N LEU A 2 -14.78 6.18 3.67
CA LEU A 2 -15.22 6.63 2.35
C LEU A 2 -14.47 5.84 1.26
N PRO A 3 -15.13 5.52 0.12
CA PRO A 3 -14.54 4.70 -0.93
C PRO A 3 -13.40 5.43 -1.65
N PHE A 4 -12.60 4.67 -2.39
CA PHE A 4 -11.61 5.21 -3.32
C PHE A 4 -12.29 6.09 -4.37
N GLY A 5 -11.66 7.20 -4.74
CA GLY A 5 -12.20 8.20 -5.70
C GLY A 5 -13.17 9.21 -5.09
N PHE A 6 -13.70 8.97 -3.87
CA PHE A 6 -14.51 9.97 -3.19
C PHE A 6 -13.59 11.10 -2.67
N PRO A 7 -13.87 12.39 -2.98
CA PRO A 7 -13.03 13.50 -2.55
C PRO A 7 -12.88 13.57 -1.03
N LYS A 8 -11.65 13.61 -0.53
CA LYS A 8 -11.33 13.60 0.90
C LYS A 8 -10.23 14.60 1.23
N VAL A 9 -10.55 15.58 2.07
CA VAL A 9 -9.56 16.51 2.64
C VAL A 9 -9.61 16.40 4.16
N LEU A 10 -8.48 16.13 4.78
CA LEU A 10 -8.31 16.06 6.23
C LEU A 10 -7.37 17.19 6.68
N VAL A 11 -7.85 18.09 7.54
CA VAL A 11 -7.03 19.13 8.18
C VAL A 11 -6.61 18.66 9.58
N SER A 12 -5.33 18.74 9.90
CA SER A 12 -4.83 18.31 11.21
C SER A 12 -3.59 19.11 11.64
N SER A 13 -3.57 19.56 12.90
CA SER A 13 -2.38 20.14 13.53
C SER A 13 -1.31 19.08 13.86
N ALA A 14 -1.70 17.83 13.90
CA ALA A 14 -0.85 16.68 14.18
C ALA A 14 -0.35 15.96 12.92
N ALA A 15 -0.62 16.46 11.72
CA ALA A 15 -0.27 15.79 10.46
C ALA A 15 1.22 15.46 10.32
N ALA A 16 2.09 16.33 10.85
CA ALA A 16 3.54 16.18 10.76
C ALA A 16 4.14 15.30 11.88
N LEU A 17 3.35 14.85 12.85
CA LEU A 17 3.87 13.99 13.92
C LEU A 17 4.29 12.63 13.38
N PRO A 18 5.46 12.09 13.79
CA PRO A 18 5.94 10.80 13.33
C PRO A 18 4.93 9.67 13.53
N GLY A 19 4.60 8.97 12.46
CA GLY A 19 3.66 7.85 12.45
C GLY A 19 2.17 8.24 12.42
N LEU A 20 1.78 9.48 12.65
CA LEU A 20 0.37 9.89 12.55
C LEU A 20 -0.10 10.06 11.11
N SER A 21 0.73 10.61 10.23
CA SER A 21 0.42 10.69 8.80
C SER A 21 0.06 9.32 8.22
N THR A 22 0.80 8.29 8.55
CA THR A 22 0.51 6.91 8.14
C THR A 22 -0.83 6.39 8.68
N ARG A 23 -1.24 6.83 9.87
CA ARG A 23 -2.55 6.46 10.44
C ARG A 23 -3.71 7.15 9.73
N PHE A 24 -3.55 8.39 9.29
CA PHE A 24 -4.55 9.13 8.54
C PHE A 24 -4.66 8.66 7.10
N LEU A 25 -3.52 8.53 6.41
CA LEU A 25 -3.49 8.16 5.01
C LEU A 25 -3.87 6.71 4.79
N ARG A 26 -3.35 5.78 5.61
CA ARG A 26 -3.57 4.34 5.44
C ARG A 26 -3.45 3.92 3.96
N ALA A 27 -4.47 3.21 3.46
CA ALA A 27 -4.60 2.81 2.06
C ALA A 27 -5.68 3.66 1.34
N SER A 28 -5.77 4.95 1.65
CA SER A 28 -6.78 5.87 1.13
C SER A 28 -6.18 7.02 0.35
N ASP A 29 -6.89 7.48 -0.65
CA ASP A 29 -6.60 8.64 -1.49
C ASP A 29 -7.02 9.96 -0.80
N ILE A 30 -6.45 10.25 0.37
CA ILE A 30 -6.77 11.43 1.20
C ILE A 30 -5.75 12.54 0.94
N PHE A 31 -6.25 13.76 0.74
CA PHE A 31 -5.43 14.96 0.81
C PHE A 31 -5.28 15.38 2.28
N LEU A 32 -4.08 15.23 2.81
CA LEU A 32 -3.78 15.59 4.21
C LEU A 32 -3.18 16.99 4.27
N PHE A 33 -3.94 17.93 4.87
CA PHE A 33 -3.54 19.33 5.03
C PHE A 33 -3.00 19.56 6.46
N ASN A 34 -1.71 19.86 6.58
CA ASN A 34 -1.10 20.23 7.86
C ASN A 34 -1.44 21.68 8.21
N SER A 35 -2.18 21.90 9.30
CA SER A 35 -2.56 23.26 9.71
C SER A 35 -1.38 24.07 10.26
N VAL A 36 -0.31 23.40 10.72
CA VAL A 36 0.85 24.00 11.38
C VAL A 36 0.52 24.63 12.76
N ILE A 37 -0.65 25.24 12.89
CA ILE A 37 -1.17 25.83 14.10
C ILE A 37 -2.33 25.02 14.68
N GLU A 38 -2.59 25.19 15.97
CA GLU A 38 -3.73 24.51 16.61
C GLU A 38 -5.06 24.95 16.04
N ILE A 39 -5.98 23.99 15.90
CA ILE A 39 -7.35 24.20 15.42
C ILE A 39 -8.21 24.61 16.65
N ALA A 40 -7.86 25.73 17.26
CA ALA A 40 -8.53 26.26 18.44
C ALA A 40 -8.72 27.79 18.31
N GLY A 41 -9.96 28.23 18.48
CA GLY A 41 -10.35 29.61 18.20
C GLY A 41 -10.27 29.93 16.69
N LEU A 42 -11.05 30.87 16.22
CA LEU A 42 -11.10 31.23 14.79
C LEU A 42 -10.22 32.46 14.51
N THR A 43 -8.90 32.29 14.63
CA THR A 43 -7.91 33.35 14.31
C THR A 43 -7.82 33.62 12.80
N GLY A 44 -7.23 34.77 12.40
CA GLY A 44 -7.01 35.09 10.99
C GLY A 44 -6.11 34.05 10.29
N LEU A 45 -5.09 33.52 10.98
CA LEU A 45 -4.23 32.46 10.44
C LEU A 45 -5.00 31.17 10.23
N LEU A 46 -5.85 30.77 11.20
CA LEU A 46 -6.65 29.56 11.05
C LEU A 46 -7.67 29.69 9.94
N ARG A 47 -8.32 30.85 9.80
CA ARG A 47 -9.22 31.13 8.66
C ARG A 47 -8.50 30.89 7.32
N ASN A 48 -7.31 31.46 7.16
CA ASN A 48 -6.52 31.28 5.93
C ASN A 48 -6.20 29.79 5.64
N VAL A 49 -5.85 29.00 6.68
CA VAL A 49 -5.64 27.55 6.54
C VAL A 49 -6.91 26.84 6.09
N LEU A 50 -8.04 27.14 6.72
CA LEU A 50 -9.32 26.51 6.40
C LEU A 50 -9.82 26.92 5.01
N ASP A 51 -9.65 28.19 4.60
CA ASP A 51 -9.99 28.67 3.26
C ASP A 51 -9.20 27.90 2.19
N ARG A 52 -7.89 27.69 2.41
CA ARG A 52 -7.06 26.89 1.48
C ARG A 52 -7.52 25.44 1.42
N ALA A 53 -7.85 24.84 2.55
CA ALA A 53 -8.37 23.47 2.58
C ALA A 53 -9.72 23.37 1.85
N ALA A 54 -10.59 24.37 2.01
CA ALA A 54 -11.85 24.48 1.29
C ALA A 54 -11.65 24.63 -0.23
N LEU A 55 -10.67 25.45 -0.66
CA LEU A 55 -10.32 25.58 -2.08
C LEU A 55 -9.81 24.27 -2.68
N VAL A 56 -9.02 23.48 -1.94
CA VAL A 56 -8.62 22.13 -2.37
C VAL A 56 -9.85 21.25 -2.58
N MET A 57 -10.77 21.22 -1.61
CA MET A 57 -12.01 20.44 -1.73
C MET A 57 -12.85 20.91 -2.92
N THR A 58 -13.01 22.20 -3.09
CA THR A 58 -13.73 22.79 -4.23
C THR A 58 -13.11 22.38 -5.57
N GLY A 59 -11.78 22.44 -5.67
CA GLY A 59 -11.05 21.97 -6.85
C GLY A 59 -11.27 20.50 -7.15
N MET A 60 -11.28 19.65 -6.11
CA MET A 60 -11.56 18.22 -6.26
C MET A 60 -13.00 17.91 -6.70
N LEU A 61 -13.96 18.76 -6.31
CA LEU A 61 -15.39 18.57 -6.64
C LEU A 61 -15.75 19.09 -8.04
N HIS A 62 -15.10 20.15 -8.50
CA HIS A 62 -15.46 20.87 -9.72
C HIS A 62 -14.39 20.80 -10.83
N GLY A 63 -13.18 20.35 -10.50
CA GLY A 63 -12.12 20.17 -11.49
C GLY A 63 -12.43 19.00 -12.44
N PRO A 64 -11.95 19.07 -13.69
CA PRO A 64 -12.07 17.95 -14.61
C PRO A 64 -11.24 16.77 -14.08
N VAL A 65 -11.87 15.61 -13.90
CA VAL A 65 -11.23 14.39 -13.43
C VAL A 65 -11.40 13.31 -14.50
N THR A 66 -10.30 12.66 -14.85
CA THR A 66 -10.36 11.48 -15.71
C THR A 66 -11.05 10.34 -14.96
N GLU A 67 -11.99 9.68 -15.62
CA GLU A 67 -12.64 8.50 -15.06
C GLU A 67 -11.59 7.43 -14.67
N PRO A 68 -11.60 6.96 -13.42
CA PRO A 68 -10.69 5.92 -13.01
C PRO A 68 -11.11 4.61 -13.66
N LEU A 69 -10.24 3.99 -14.46
CA LEU A 69 -10.47 2.73 -15.15
C LEU A 69 -11.71 2.76 -16.06
N THR A 70 -11.51 3.14 -17.31
CA THR A 70 -12.57 3.20 -18.34
C THR A 70 -13.25 1.85 -18.58
N ASP A 71 -12.52 0.76 -18.35
CA ASP A 71 -13.05 -0.61 -18.49
C ASP A 71 -12.51 -1.53 -17.37
N ARG A 72 -13.27 -1.67 -16.30
CA ARG A 72 -12.92 -2.57 -15.20
C ARG A 72 -12.81 -4.03 -15.60
N THR A 73 -13.46 -4.43 -16.71
CA THR A 73 -13.38 -5.81 -17.21
C THR A 73 -12.01 -6.15 -17.79
N LYS A 74 -11.19 -5.13 -18.04
CA LYS A 74 -9.81 -5.26 -18.54
C LYS A 74 -8.75 -4.85 -17.54
N ALA A 75 -9.12 -4.45 -16.33
CA ALA A 75 -8.18 -4.00 -15.31
C ALA A 75 -7.59 -5.19 -14.53
N ILE A 76 -6.26 -5.23 -14.44
CA ILE A 76 -5.49 -6.24 -13.68
C ILE A 76 -4.70 -5.53 -12.59
N ALA A 77 -4.87 -5.97 -11.34
CA ALA A 77 -4.02 -5.53 -10.24
C ALA A 77 -2.68 -6.28 -10.23
N MET A 78 -1.57 -5.59 -10.05
CA MET A 78 -0.26 -6.24 -9.96
C MET A 78 0.56 -5.66 -8.81
N THR A 79 1.02 -6.52 -7.88
CA THR A 79 2.00 -6.08 -6.89
C THR A 79 3.41 -6.07 -7.47
N MET A 80 4.20 -5.07 -7.04
CA MET A 80 5.59 -4.96 -7.46
C MET A 80 6.47 -4.41 -6.35
N VAL A 81 7.73 -4.81 -6.40
CA VAL A 81 8.82 -4.34 -5.56
C VAL A 81 10.12 -4.43 -6.35
N SER A 82 11.13 -3.63 -6.01
CA SER A 82 12.38 -3.53 -6.78
C SER A 82 12.97 -4.86 -7.27
N PRO A 83 13.06 -5.95 -6.47
CA PRO A 83 13.60 -7.23 -6.95
C PRO A 83 12.82 -7.89 -8.08
N CYS A 84 11.52 -7.62 -8.22
CA CYS A 84 10.70 -8.20 -9.28
C CYS A 84 10.36 -7.21 -10.41
N GLU A 85 10.97 -6.03 -10.44
CA GLU A 85 10.63 -4.97 -11.40
C GLU A 85 10.77 -5.41 -12.86
N ARG A 86 11.83 -6.12 -13.21
CA ARG A 86 12.02 -6.65 -14.58
C ARG A 86 10.90 -7.60 -14.99
N CYS A 87 10.50 -8.49 -14.08
CA CYS A 87 9.38 -9.41 -14.30
C CYS A 87 8.08 -8.62 -14.43
N ALA A 88 7.80 -7.70 -13.51
CA ALA A 88 6.60 -6.87 -13.52
C ALA A 88 6.47 -6.07 -14.83
N ARG A 89 7.57 -5.49 -15.31
CA ARG A 89 7.61 -4.78 -16.59
C ARG A 89 7.30 -5.69 -17.79
N ALA A 90 7.91 -6.87 -17.82
CA ALA A 90 7.68 -7.82 -18.91
C ALA A 90 6.23 -8.30 -18.94
N VAL A 91 5.66 -8.65 -17.79
CA VAL A 91 4.26 -9.05 -17.65
C VAL A 91 3.32 -7.91 -18.05
N ARG A 92 3.56 -6.69 -17.58
CA ARG A 92 2.78 -5.51 -17.96
C ARG A 92 2.74 -5.33 -19.48
N VAL A 93 3.91 -5.27 -20.12
CA VAL A 93 4.01 -5.09 -21.59
C VAL A 93 3.22 -6.16 -22.35
N GLN A 94 3.24 -7.40 -21.87
CA GLN A 94 2.50 -8.49 -22.52
C GLN A 94 0.98 -8.31 -22.35
N LEU A 95 0.51 -7.97 -21.14
CA LEU A 95 -0.92 -7.77 -20.88
C LEU A 95 -1.46 -6.53 -21.59
N GLU A 96 -0.69 -5.43 -21.64
CA GLU A 96 -1.08 -4.22 -22.36
C GLU A 96 -1.24 -4.47 -23.87
N LYS A 97 -0.42 -5.34 -24.46
CA LYS A 97 -0.58 -5.77 -25.87
C LYS A 97 -1.90 -6.54 -26.10
N GLU A 98 -2.36 -7.27 -25.10
CA GLU A 98 -3.64 -7.98 -25.12
C GLU A 98 -4.83 -7.06 -24.74
N GLY A 99 -4.58 -5.77 -24.55
CA GLY A 99 -5.59 -4.76 -24.27
C GLY A 99 -6.04 -4.67 -22.80
N TYR A 100 -5.25 -5.23 -21.86
CA TYR A 100 -5.48 -5.07 -20.44
C TYR A 100 -4.82 -3.80 -19.90
N GLU A 101 -5.45 -3.17 -18.93
CA GLU A 101 -4.85 -2.10 -18.13
C GLU A 101 -4.22 -2.70 -16.85
N VAL A 102 -2.94 -2.48 -16.64
CA VAL A 102 -2.22 -3.03 -15.48
C VAL A 102 -1.96 -1.97 -14.43
N VAL A 103 -2.65 -2.06 -13.31
CA VAL A 103 -2.51 -1.16 -12.16
C VAL A 103 -1.50 -1.72 -11.18
N GLY A 104 -0.38 -1.01 -11.02
CA GLY A 104 0.71 -1.42 -10.12
C GLY A 104 0.51 -0.97 -8.68
N PHE A 105 0.74 -1.89 -7.73
CA PHE A 105 0.73 -1.62 -6.29
C PHE A 105 2.09 -1.91 -5.69
N HIS A 106 2.64 -0.98 -4.93
CA HIS A 106 3.92 -1.16 -4.28
C HIS A 106 3.80 -2.09 -3.06
N ALA A 107 4.46 -3.26 -3.10
CA ALA A 107 4.38 -4.30 -2.07
C ALA A 107 5.18 -3.94 -0.81
N THR A 108 4.74 -2.92 -0.08
CA THR A 108 5.35 -2.40 1.15
C THR A 108 4.36 -2.27 2.31
N GLY A 109 3.31 -3.08 2.30
CA GLY A 109 2.25 -3.10 3.31
C GLY A 109 1.09 -2.17 2.95
N ILE A 110 1.33 -0.87 2.73
CA ILE A 110 0.27 0.09 2.40
C ILE A 110 -0.32 -0.19 1.02
N GLY A 111 0.51 -0.38 0.00
CA GLY A 111 0.05 -0.71 -1.36
C GLY A 111 -0.66 -2.06 -1.43
N ASP A 112 -0.18 -3.05 -0.67
CA ASP A 112 -0.85 -4.34 -0.52
C ASP A 112 -2.29 -4.19 0.00
N ARG A 113 -2.46 -3.42 1.08
CA ARG A 113 -3.78 -3.15 1.70
C ARG A 113 -4.68 -2.34 0.77
N ALA A 114 -4.11 -1.39 0.03
CA ALA A 114 -4.85 -0.62 -0.98
C ALA A 114 -5.37 -1.54 -2.09
N MET A 115 -4.53 -2.44 -2.59
CA MET A 115 -4.90 -3.43 -3.60
C MET A 115 -6.05 -4.32 -3.11
N GLU A 116 -5.94 -4.93 -1.93
CA GLU A 116 -7.00 -5.77 -1.35
C GLU A 116 -8.33 -5.01 -1.21
N ALA A 117 -8.27 -3.74 -0.74
CA ALA A 117 -9.47 -2.91 -0.63
C ALA A 117 -10.11 -2.61 -1.99
N MET A 118 -9.31 -2.30 -3.01
CA MET A 118 -9.81 -2.01 -4.36
C MET A 118 -10.33 -3.27 -5.08
N ILE A 119 -9.70 -4.44 -4.84
CA ILE A 119 -10.23 -5.73 -5.30
C ILE A 119 -11.64 -5.93 -4.72
N SER A 120 -11.81 -5.74 -3.41
CA SER A 120 -13.10 -5.88 -2.72
C SER A 120 -14.18 -4.91 -3.21
N LEU A 121 -13.78 -3.78 -3.80
CA LEU A 121 -14.67 -2.80 -4.45
C LEU A 121 -14.96 -3.13 -5.93
N GLY A 122 -14.45 -4.25 -6.45
CA GLY A 122 -14.71 -4.70 -7.82
C GLY A 122 -13.98 -3.92 -8.90
N PHE A 123 -12.80 -3.33 -8.59
CA PHE A 123 -12.02 -2.57 -9.58
C PHE A 123 -11.29 -3.47 -10.58
N PHE A 124 -11.03 -4.74 -10.27
CA PHE A 124 -10.17 -5.60 -11.06
C PHE A 124 -10.84 -6.90 -11.47
N ARG A 125 -10.45 -7.39 -12.64
CA ARG A 125 -10.85 -8.69 -13.18
C ARG A 125 -9.89 -9.82 -12.81
N GLY A 126 -8.68 -9.50 -12.43
CA GLY A 126 -7.67 -10.48 -12.03
C GLY A 126 -6.53 -9.83 -11.27
N VAL A 127 -5.73 -10.66 -10.64
CA VAL A 127 -4.60 -10.24 -9.80
C VAL A 127 -3.34 -11.00 -10.19
N ILE A 128 -2.23 -10.26 -10.32
CA ILE A 128 -0.89 -10.82 -10.45
C ILE A 128 -0.07 -10.38 -9.25
N ASP A 129 0.06 -11.28 -8.29
CA ASP A 129 0.76 -11.01 -7.06
C ASP A 129 2.22 -11.44 -7.15
N LEU A 130 3.06 -10.53 -7.66
CA LEU A 130 4.48 -10.81 -7.83
C LEU A 130 5.27 -10.74 -6.52
N ALA A 131 4.77 -10.04 -5.51
CA ALA A 131 5.51 -9.78 -4.29
C ALA A 131 4.66 -9.91 -3.02
N PRO A 132 4.18 -11.11 -2.67
CA PRO A 132 3.27 -11.33 -1.53
C PRO A 132 3.98 -11.37 -0.16
N GLY A 133 5.23 -10.93 -0.06
CA GLY A 133 6.01 -10.97 1.18
C GLY A 133 5.40 -10.26 2.38
N GLY A 134 4.43 -9.37 2.16
CA GLY A 134 3.65 -8.70 3.20
C GLY A 134 2.85 -9.64 4.12
N VAL A 135 2.58 -10.89 3.69
CA VAL A 135 1.97 -11.95 4.50
C VAL A 135 2.86 -12.30 5.70
N GLY A 136 4.14 -12.62 5.45
CA GLY A 136 5.10 -12.91 6.52
C GLY A 136 5.38 -11.69 7.41
N GLU A 137 5.38 -10.50 6.84
CA GLU A 137 5.52 -9.26 7.61
C GLU A 137 4.34 -9.02 8.56
N HIS A 138 3.12 -9.39 8.15
CA HIS A 138 1.94 -9.34 9.02
C HIS A 138 2.06 -10.32 10.18
N LEU A 139 2.46 -11.56 9.89
CA LEU A 139 2.61 -12.62 10.91
C LEU A 139 3.55 -12.19 12.06
N TYR A 140 4.61 -11.44 11.73
CA TYR A 140 5.61 -10.99 12.71
C TYR A 140 5.49 -9.53 13.13
N GLY A 141 4.51 -8.79 12.62
CA GLY A 141 4.29 -7.38 12.96
C GLY A 141 5.42 -6.44 12.52
N PHE A 142 6.01 -6.67 11.34
CA PHE A 142 7.11 -5.86 10.82
C PHE A 142 6.64 -4.78 9.85
N MET A 143 7.60 -4.08 9.21
CA MET A 143 7.35 -2.79 8.54
C MET A 143 6.45 -2.89 7.30
N ARG A 144 6.48 -4.00 6.58
CA ARG A 144 5.68 -4.19 5.36
C ARG A 144 4.43 -5.02 5.61
N ASP A 145 3.91 -4.99 6.82
CA ASP A 145 2.68 -5.66 7.21
C ASP A 145 1.53 -5.33 6.24
N ALA A 146 1.10 -6.34 5.48
CA ALA A 146 0.05 -6.23 4.48
C ALA A 146 -1.37 -6.42 5.05
N GLY A 147 -1.49 -6.64 6.34
CA GLY A 147 -2.76 -6.89 7.02
C GLY A 147 -3.24 -8.34 6.97
N PRO A 148 -4.29 -8.65 7.75
CA PRO A 148 -4.77 -10.01 7.94
C PRO A 148 -5.48 -10.59 6.70
N ASN A 149 -6.00 -9.76 5.81
CA ASN A 149 -6.79 -10.19 4.65
C ASN A 149 -5.95 -10.30 3.37
N ARG A 150 -4.65 -10.33 3.49
CA ARG A 150 -3.75 -10.41 2.34
C ARG A 150 -3.93 -11.73 1.60
N LEU A 151 -4.07 -11.68 0.27
CA LEU A 151 -4.35 -12.79 -0.66
C LEU A 151 -5.80 -13.32 -0.64
N GLU A 152 -6.70 -12.73 0.12
CA GLU A 152 -8.07 -13.26 0.29
C GLU A 152 -9.10 -12.58 -0.62
N SER A 153 -8.91 -11.29 -0.95
CA SER A 153 -9.94 -10.53 -1.66
C SER A 153 -10.24 -11.05 -3.05
N ALA A 154 -9.24 -11.53 -3.78
CA ALA A 154 -9.44 -12.11 -5.10
C ALA A 154 -10.31 -13.38 -5.05
N GLY A 155 -10.02 -14.28 -4.10
CA GLY A 155 -10.83 -15.48 -3.87
C GLY A 155 -12.27 -15.16 -3.45
N ARG A 156 -12.45 -14.19 -2.54
CA ARG A 156 -13.79 -13.73 -2.12
C ARG A 156 -14.60 -13.12 -3.26
N MET A 157 -13.92 -12.43 -4.18
CA MET A 157 -14.55 -11.83 -5.37
C MET A 157 -14.69 -12.80 -6.54
N GLY A 158 -14.18 -14.02 -6.44
CA GLY A 158 -14.22 -15.02 -7.50
C GLY A 158 -13.41 -14.65 -8.75
N ILE A 159 -12.37 -13.81 -8.60
CA ILE A 159 -11.49 -13.44 -9.72
C ILE A 159 -10.18 -14.22 -9.69
N PRO A 160 -9.57 -14.51 -10.87
CA PRO A 160 -8.32 -15.27 -10.95
C PRO A 160 -7.16 -14.49 -10.29
N GLN A 161 -6.30 -15.24 -9.59
CA GLN A 161 -5.10 -14.73 -8.96
C GLN A 161 -3.91 -15.61 -9.27
N VAL A 162 -2.82 -15.01 -9.76
CA VAL A 162 -1.51 -15.64 -9.93
C VAL A 162 -0.58 -15.14 -8.83
N ILE A 163 0.05 -16.05 -8.09
CA ILE A 163 0.92 -15.71 -6.97
C ILE A 163 2.33 -16.19 -7.27
N SER A 164 3.30 -15.27 -7.11
CA SER A 164 4.74 -15.55 -7.14
C SER A 164 5.26 -15.72 -5.72
N THR A 165 6.41 -16.37 -5.58
CA THR A 165 7.10 -16.51 -4.27
C THR A 165 8.14 -15.41 -4.02
N CYS A 166 8.18 -14.34 -4.81
CA CYS A 166 9.14 -13.26 -4.62
C CYS A 166 8.87 -12.52 -3.30
N GLY A 167 9.91 -12.37 -2.51
CA GLY A 167 9.84 -11.61 -1.26
C GLY A 167 9.25 -12.33 -0.04
N VAL A 168 8.81 -13.59 -0.18
CA VAL A 168 8.24 -14.37 0.95
C VAL A 168 9.28 -14.91 1.92
N ASN A 169 10.55 -14.83 1.57
CA ASN A 169 11.64 -15.45 2.30
C ASN A 169 12.49 -14.47 3.15
N HIS A 170 12.02 -13.25 3.31
CA HIS A 170 12.69 -12.24 4.11
C HIS A 170 11.70 -11.31 4.80
N ILE A 171 12.17 -10.70 5.88
CA ILE A 171 11.43 -9.79 6.75
C ILE A 171 12.17 -8.47 6.89
N THR A 172 11.45 -7.40 7.25
CA THR A 172 11.99 -6.05 7.43
C THR A 172 11.72 -5.50 8.82
N PRO A 173 12.31 -6.07 9.88
CA PRO A 173 12.19 -5.47 11.20
C PRO A 173 12.89 -4.11 11.25
N ARG A 174 12.41 -3.21 12.10
CA ARG A 174 13.14 -1.98 12.40
C ARG A 174 14.42 -2.31 13.15
N LYS A 175 15.53 -1.65 12.85
CA LYS A 175 16.82 -1.89 13.55
C LYS A 175 16.71 -1.79 15.08
N SER A 176 15.84 -0.92 15.59
CA SER A 176 15.54 -0.80 17.02
C SER A 176 14.83 -2.03 17.63
N LYS A 177 14.33 -2.93 16.80
CA LYS A 177 13.66 -4.17 17.24
C LYS A 177 14.49 -5.43 16.94
N TYR A 178 15.77 -5.28 16.58
CA TYR A 178 16.64 -6.41 16.34
C TYR A 178 16.90 -7.16 17.65
N THR A 179 16.87 -8.47 17.55
CA THR A 179 17.34 -9.38 18.60
C THR A 179 18.71 -9.93 18.20
N ARG A 180 19.41 -10.53 19.15
CA ARG A 180 20.71 -11.21 18.91
C ARG A 180 20.59 -12.25 17.79
N GLU A 181 19.46 -12.93 17.68
CA GLU A 181 19.18 -13.88 16.61
C GLU A 181 19.15 -13.23 15.23
N HIS A 182 18.57 -12.03 15.12
CA HIS A 182 18.55 -11.25 13.87
C HIS A 182 19.96 -10.84 13.44
N ASP A 183 20.86 -10.53 14.37
CA ASP A 183 22.23 -10.12 14.05
C ASP A 183 23.06 -11.24 13.42
N LEU A 184 22.73 -12.49 13.68
CA LEU A 184 23.40 -13.67 13.12
C LEU A 184 22.89 -14.06 11.73
N ARG A 185 21.83 -13.42 11.22
CA ARG A 185 21.20 -13.77 9.95
C ARG A 185 21.87 -13.07 8.77
N ARG A 186 21.74 -13.68 7.60
CA ARG A 186 22.07 -13.01 6.35
C ARG A 186 21.14 -11.80 6.17
N ARG A 187 21.75 -10.64 5.98
CA ARG A 187 21.06 -9.35 5.86
C ARG A 187 21.50 -8.60 4.61
N TYR A 188 20.60 -7.73 4.14
CA TYR A 188 20.84 -6.80 3.05
C TYR A 188 20.34 -5.43 3.49
N ASP A 189 21.26 -4.49 3.71
CA ASP A 189 20.92 -3.13 4.07
C ASP A 189 20.33 -2.41 2.84
N LEU A 190 19.11 -1.89 2.99
CA LEU A 190 18.45 -1.09 1.96
C LEU A 190 18.81 0.39 2.12
N ASP A 191 18.84 0.85 3.36
CA ASP A 191 19.21 2.20 3.77
C ASP A 191 19.59 2.24 5.25
N ARG A 192 19.72 3.45 5.82
CA ARG A 192 20.08 3.63 7.25
C ARG A 192 19.06 3.03 8.23
N LEU A 193 17.80 2.91 7.83
CA LEU A 193 16.68 2.53 8.71
C LEU A 193 16.16 1.12 8.43
N ARG A 194 16.35 0.62 7.20
CA ARG A 194 15.72 -0.61 6.72
C ARG A 194 16.75 -1.62 6.29
N THR A 195 16.54 -2.83 6.74
CA THR A 195 17.35 -4.00 6.37
C THR A 195 16.42 -5.17 6.08
N TRP A 196 16.70 -5.90 5.02
CA TRP A 196 16.08 -7.20 4.78
C TRP A 196 16.85 -8.28 5.50
N LEU A 197 16.15 -9.07 6.30
CA LEU A 197 16.70 -10.24 6.98
C LEU A 197 16.15 -11.52 6.35
N ARG A 198 17.02 -12.47 6.07
CA ARG A 198 16.60 -13.80 5.63
C ARG A 198 15.81 -14.47 6.75
N MET A 199 14.66 -15.04 6.43
CA MET A 199 13.87 -15.84 7.36
C MET A 199 14.61 -17.14 7.74
N SER A 200 14.40 -17.58 8.98
CA SER A 200 14.83 -18.90 9.44
C SER A 200 13.97 -20.00 8.78
N PRO A 201 14.44 -21.27 8.77
CA PRO A 201 13.64 -22.39 8.27
C PRO A 201 12.29 -22.56 9.00
N ARG A 202 12.23 -22.21 10.29
CA ARG A 202 11.01 -22.22 11.07
C ARG A 202 10.01 -21.16 10.56
N GLU A 203 10.45 -19.92 10.44
CA GLU A 203 9.62 -18.82 9.94
C GLU A 203 9.13 -19.09 8.52
N LEU A 204 9.96 -19.66 7.65
CA LEU A 204 9.55 -20.04 6.29
C LEU A 204 8.41 -21.08 6.31
N LYS A 205 8.44 -22.05 7.23
CA LYS A 205 7.34 -23.02 7.38
C LYS A 205 6.06 -22.35 7.88
N GLU A 206 6.18 -21.45 8.86
CA GLU A 206 5.04 -20.70 9.40
C GLU A 206 4.39 -19.82 8.32
N VAL A 207 5.19 -19.14 7.51
CA VAL A 207 4.69 -18.32 6.39
C VAL A 207 4.10 -19.19 5.27
N ALA A 208 4.72 -20.31 4.93
CA ALA A 208 4.22 -21.22 3.89
C ALA A 208 2.84 -21.81 4.22
N ALA A 209 2.50 -21.92 5.51
CA ALA A 209 1.18 -22.38 5.93
C ALA A 209 0.05 -21.36 5.73
N LEU A 210 0.39 -20.11 5.33
CA LEU A 210 -0.58 -19.03 5.07
C LEU A 210 -0.91 -18.89 3.58
N PHE A 211 -0.23 -19.62 2.71
CA PHE A 211 -0.46 -19.66 1.26
C PHE A 211 -1.26 -20.89 0.85
#